data_eec831d20db9dd0fbad4bbee6483a6c2
#
_entry.id   eec831d20db9dd0fbad4bbee6483a6c2
#
_cell.length_a   1.000
_cell.length_b   1.000
_cell.length_c   1.000
_cell.angle_alpha   90.00
_cell.angle_beta   90.00
_cell.angle_gamma   90.00
#
_symmetry.space_group_name_H-M   'P 1'
#
loop_
_entity.id
_entity.type
_entity.pdbx_description
1 polymer ?
#
loop_
_entity_poly.entity_id
_entity_poly.type
_entity_poly.pdbx_seq_one_letter_code
_entity_poly.pdbx_strand_id
1 'polypeptide(L)'
;GLPGDCRVLLFDYPQELRTNQVLVTGMHGFFQKLGIEAPVFIGASDGGMVAQIYVQKYPGEAGGLILISTGGMDANTLKNLKKKYCIAPLLLWYMKHCNYEKLKPKLIKAGMRHIRNESAEEIAYARDLFETILKDYKQEKDVHISGLLADLMNQKPVTEADFAALAGKILLILPDQDFFSGTMQEDLIKLMHNPQISYVSGSHLSTVVKAEDYIRAIRAFLNQSMK
;
A
#
# COMPACT_ATOMS: atom_id res chain seq x y z
N GLY A 1 -3.92 9.07 -18.48
CA GLY A 1 -3.97 7.65 -18.24
C GLY A 1 -2.59 7.02 -18.25
N LEU A 2 -2.45 5.76 -17.88
CA LEU A 2 -1.23 4.98 -18.09
C LEU A 2 -0.95 4.81 -19.59
N PRO A 3 0.25 4.38 -20.03
CA PRO A 3 0.53 4.10 -21.45
C PRO A 3 -0.56 3.23 -22.08
N GLY A 4 -0.94 3.51 -23.33
CA GLY A 4 -2.10 2.89 -24.00
C GLY A 4 -2.02 1.37 -24.15
N ASP A 5 -0.82 0.81 -24.02
CA ASP A 5 -0.55 -0.62 -24.15
C ASP A 5 -0.61 -1.38 -22.80
N CYS A 6 -0.83 -0.67 -21.68
CA CYS A 6 -0.93 -1.28 -20.37
C CYS A 6 -2.34 -1.75 -20.06
N ARG A 7 -2.49 -3.03 -19.72
CA ARG A 7 -3.70 -3.53 -19.06
C ARG A 7 -3.58 -3.31 -17.57
N VAL A 8 -4.61 -2.71 -16.95
CA VAL A 8 -4.66 -2.45 -15.51
C VAL A 8 -5.63 -3.42 -14.87
N LEU A 9 -5.17 -4.12 -13.84
CA LEU A 9 -5.98 -5.01 -13.04
C LEU A 9 -6.14 -4.39 -11.64
N LEU A 10 -7.37 -4.11 -11.26
CA LEU A 10 -7.75 -3.68 -9.92
C LEU A 10 -8.64 -4.75 -9.31
N PHE A 11 -8.42 -5.09 -8.06
CA PHE A 11 -9.24 -6.07 -7.35
C PHE A 11 -9.32 -5.74 -5.85
N ASP A 12 -10.45 -6.10 -5.26
CA ASP A 12 -10.63 -6.08 -3.81
C ASP A 12 -10.02 -7.37 -3.19
N TYR A 13 -9.67 -7.29 -1.92
CA TYR A 13 -9.24 -8.47 -1.16
C TYR A 13 -10.46 -9.26 -0.68
N PRO A 14 -10.65 -10.50 -1.19
CA PRO A 14 -11.77 -11.35 -0.79
C PRO A 14 -11.76 -11.63 0.72
N GLN A 15 -12.92 -11.55 1.37
CA GLN A 15 -13.03 -11.68 2.84
C GLN A 15 -12.64 -13.05 3.37
N GLU A 16 -12.64 -14.07 2.52
CA GLU A 16 -12.21 -15.44 2.82
C GLU A 16 -10.69 -15.53 3.01
N LEU A 17 -9.93 -14.62 2.40
CA LEU A 17 -8.47 -14.59 2.45
C LEU A 17 -8.00 -13.80 3.68
N ARG A 18 -7.94 -14.46 4.83
CA ARG A 18 -7.80 -13.83 6.16
C ARG A 18 -6.38 -13.54 6.59
N THR A 19 -5.37 -13.95 5.84
CA THR A 19 -3.95 -13.66 6.11
C THR A 19 -3.26 -13.22 4.83
N ASN A 20 -2.21 -12.42 4.95
CA ASN A 20 -1.45 -11.95 3.79
C ASN A 20 -0.79 -13.10 3.02
N GLN A 21 -0.40 -14.18 3.70
CA GLN A 21 0.14 -15.37 3.02
C GLN A 21 -0.90 -16.05 2.14
N VAL A 22 -2.15 -16.17 2.60
CA VAL A 22 -3.25 -16.73 1.82
C VAL A 22 -3.66 -15.78 0.70
N LEU A 23 -3.72 -14.47 0.99
CA LEU A 23 -4.00 -13.43 -0.01
C LEU A 23 -3.00 -13.49 -1.17
N VAL A 24 -1.70 -13.48 -0.87
CA VAL A 24 -0.63 -13.51 -1.87
C VAL A 24 -0.65 -14.83 -2.68
N THR A 25 -0.99 -15.97 -2.04
CA THR A 25 -1.18 -17.24 -2.75
C THR A 25 -2.38 -17.17 -3.70
N GLY A 26 -3.49 -16.57 -3.25
CA GLY A 26 -4.67 -16.36 -4.09
C GLY A 26 -4.38 -15.46 -5.29
N MET A 27 -3.64 -14.37 -5.07
CA MET A 27 -3.19 -13.46 -6.15
C MET A 27 -2.36 -14.21 -7.19
N HIS A 28 -1.38 -15.01 -6.75
CA HIS A 28 -0.55 -15.81 -7.64
C HIS A 28 -1.39 -16.78 -8.49
N GLY A 29 -2.26 -17.59 -7.86
CA GLY A 29 -3.14 -18.49 -8.59
C GLY A 29 -4.12 -17.79 -9.53
N PHE A 30 -4.55 -16.57 -9.19
CA PHE A 30 -5.39 -15.74 -10.04
C PHE A 30 -4.64 -15.26 -11.28
N PHE A 31 -3.39 -14.79 -11.13
CA PHE A 31 -2.55 -14.37 -12.26
C PHE A 31 -2.26 -15.54 -13.20
N GLN A 32 -1.95 -16.71 -12.66
CA GLN A 32 -1.75 -17.92 -13.47
C GLN A 32 -3.00 -18.27 -14.30
N LYS A 33 -4.20 -18.21 -13.69
CA LYS A 33 -5.47 -18.48 -14.41
C LYS A 33 -5.76 -17.47 -15.51
N LEU A 34 -5.31 -16.24 -15.36
CA LEU A 34 -5.48 -15.19 -16.36
C LEU A 34 -4.35 -15.14 -17.40
N GLY A 35 -3.33 -15.98 -17.28
CA GLY A 35 -2.14 -15.95 -18.13
C GLY A 35 -1.35 -14.64 -17.98
N ILE A 36 -1.35 -14.05 -16.78
CA ILE A 36 -0.58 -12.83 -16.49
C ILE A 36 0.82 -13.25 -16.07
N GLU A 37 1.78 -12.92 -16.91
CA GLU A 37 3.21 -13.15 -16.68
C GLU A 37 3.90 -11.84 -16.29
N ALA A 38 4.80 -11.90 -15.32
CA ALA A 38 5.63 -10.79 -14.88
C ALA A 38 4.84 -9.47 -14.65
N PRO A 39 3.80 -9.44 -13.79
CA PRO A 39 3.03 -8.23 -13.53
C PRO A 39 3.89 -7.15 -12.87
N VAL A 40 3.63 -5.89 -13.20
CA VAL A 40 4.15 -4.75 -12.46
C VAL A 40 3.18 -4.44 -11.33
N PHE A 41 3.63 -4.57 -10.10
CA PHE A 41 2.83 -4.23 -8.93
C PHE A 41 2.87 -2.74 -8.67
N ILE A 42 1.70 -2.13 -8.44
CA ILE A 42 1.57 -0.77 -7.94
C ILE A 42 0.86 -0.87 -6.59
N GLY A 43 1.61 -0.71 -5.51
CA GLY A 43 1.10 -0.83 -4.15
C GLY A 43 1.24 0.46 -3.36
N ALA A 44 0.13 0.96 -2.81
CA ALA A 44 0.13 2.08 -1.89
C ALA A 44 -0.09 1.61 -0.45
N SER A 45 0.64 2.21 0.50
CA SER A 45 0.51 1.92 1.94
C SER A 45 0.62 0.42 2.23
N ASP A 46 -0.41 -0.21 2.80
CA ASP A 46 -0.49 -1.65 3.05
C ASP A 46 -0.40 -2.49 1.77
N GLY A 47 -0.95 -2.01 0.65
CA GLY A 47 -0.80 -2.65 -0.66
C GLY A 47 0.65 -2.76 -1.12
N GLY A 48 1.49 -1.79 -0.77
CA GLY A 48 2.94 -1.84 -1.00
C GLY A 48 3.62 -2.91 -0.15
N MET A 49 3.17 -3.12 1.08
CA MET A 49 3.67 -4.18 1.94
C MET A 49 3.25 -5.57 1.44
N VAL A 50 2.00 -5.72 0.98
CA VAL A 50 1.51 -6.97 0.36
C VAL A 50 2.31 -7.31 -0.90
N ALA A 51 2.63 -6.31 -1.73
CA ALA A 51 3.47 -6.52 -2.92
C ALA A 51 4.89 -7.02 -2.56
N GLN A 52 5.48 -6.51 -1.48
CA GLN A 52 6.77 -6.99 -0.98
C GLN A 52 6.69 -8.47 -0.52
N ILE A 53 5.61 -8.87 0.14
CA ILE A 53 5.37 -10.28 0.53
C ILE A 53 5.23 -11.15 -0.72
N TYR A 54 4.57 -10.65 -1.78
CA TYR A 54 4.46 -11.39 -3.05
C TYR A 54 5.83 -11.64 -3.65
N VAL A 55 6.67 -10.61 -3.77
CA VAL A 55 8.03 -10.72 -4.32
C VAL A 55 8.88 -11.71 -3.53
N GLN A 56 8.82 -11.68 -2.18
CA GLN A 56 9.52 -12.64 -1.34
C GLN A 56 9.04 -14.08 -1.56
N LYS A 57 7.74 -14.28 -1.71
CA LYS A 57 7.15 -15.62 -1.82
C LYS A 57 7.33 -16.23 -3.21
N TYR A 58 7.33 -15.40 -4.24
CA TYR A 58 7.43 -15.79 -5.66
C TYR A 58 8.58 -15.04 -6.35
N PRO A 59 9.83 -15.39 -6.02
CA PRO A 59 11.01 -14.71 -6.57
C PRO A 59 11.05 -14.80 -8.10
N GLY A 60 11.29 -13.66 -8.74
CA GLY A 60 11.43 -13.60 -10.21
C GLY A 60 10.11 -13.55 -11.00
N GLU A 61 8.95 -13.64 -10.33
CA GLU A 61 7.64 -13.61 -11.02
C GLU A 61 7.07 -12.18 -11.19
N ALA A 62 7.58 -11.19 -10.46
CA ALA A 62 7.21 -9.80 -10.67
C ALA A 62 8.06 -9.17 -11.78
N GLY A 63 7.43 -8.44 -12.69
CA GLY A 63 8.10 -7.69 -13.75
C GLY A 63 8.61 -6.33 -13.28
N GLY A 64 8.04 -5.78 -12.20
CA GLY A 64 8.44 -4.51 -11.61
C GLY A 64 7.64 -4.21 -10.34
N LEU A 65 8.08 -3.20 -9.60
CA LEU A 65 7.49 -2.82 -8.32
C LEU A 65 7.44 -1.31 -8.18
N ILE A 66 6.25 -0.77 -7.98
CA ILE A 66 6.01 0.65 -7.72
C ILE A 66 5.40 0.76 -6.33
N LEU A 67 6.13 1.34 -5.41
CA LEU A 67 5.75 1.49 -4.01
C LEU A 67 5.44 2.96 -3.70
N ILE A 68 4.24 3.21 -3.17
CA ILE A 68 3.72 4.54 -2.93
C ILE A 68 3.38 4.68 -1.44
N SER A 69 3.95 5.68 -0.76
CA SER A 69 3.57 5.99 0.64
C SER A 69 3.54 4.73 1.53
N THR A 70 4.57 3.91 1.48
CA THR A 70 4.62 2.64 2.20
C THR A 70 5.93 2.48 2.99
N GLY A 71 5.93 1.60 3.96
CA GLY A 71 7.13 1.17 4.69
C GLY A 71 7.74 -0.10 4.11
N GLY A 72 8.98 -0.39 4.51
CA GLY A 72 9.61 -1.67 4.26
C GLY A 72 8.97 -2.79 5.12
N MET A 73 9.10 -4.01 4.64
CA MET A 73 8.74 -5.21 5.42
C MET A 73 9.98 -5.85 6.07
N ASP A 74 11.05 -5.07 6.26
CA ASP A 74 12.26 -5.50 6.96
C ASP A 74 12.04 -5.71 8.46
N ALA A 75 12.99 -6.37 9.12
CA ALA A 75 12.89 -6.72 10.54
C ALA A 75 12.77 -5.50 11.47
N ASN A 76 13.47 -4.39 11.14
CA ASN A 76 13.45 -3.18 11.95
C ASN A 76 12.10 -2.46 11.84
N THR A 77 11.60 -2.27 10.62
CA THR A 77 10.29 -1.68 10.36
C THR A 77 9.17 -2.50 11.00
N LEU A 78 9.17 -3.83 10.85
CA LEU A 78 8.17 -4.70 11.47
C LEU A 78 8.20 -4.63 13.01
N LYS A 79 9.40 -4.58 13.62
CA LYS A 79 9.54 -4.41 15.06
C LYS A 79 8.94 -3.09 15.54
N ASN A 80 9.18 -1.99 14.81
CA ASN A 80 8.64 -0.68 15.13
C ASN A 80 7.10 -0.63 14.97
N LEU A 81 6.57 -1.23 13.90
CA LEU A 81 5.13 -1.34 13.68
C LEU A 81 4.46 -2.18 14.78
N LYS A 82 5.04 -3.32 15.19
CA LYS A 82 4.54 -4.13 16.32
C LYS A 82 4.42 -3.33 17.60
N LYS A 83 5.44 -2.51 17.90
CA LYS A 83 5.39 -1.62 19.07
C LYS A 83 4.27 -0.58 18.96
N LYS A 84 4.18 0.08 17.80
CA LYS A 84 3.20 1.16 17.54
C LYS A 84 1.77 0.66 17.57
N TYR A 85 1.51 -0.54 17.05
CA TYR A 85 0.20 -1.13 16.90
C TYR A 85 -0.06 -2.31 17.86
N CYS A 86 0.57 -2.32 19.02
CA CYS A 86 0.39 -3.40 20.01
C CYS A 86 -1.06 -3.58 20.49
N ILE A 87 -1.88 -2.54 20.38
CA ILE A 87 -3.31 -2.59 20.73
C ILE A 87 -4.23 -3.02 19.57
N ALA A 88 -3.67 -3.33 18.38
CA ALA A 88 -4.46 -3.72 17.21
C ALA A 88 -5.47 -4.85 17.48
N PRO A 89 -5.16 -5.90 18.25
CA PRO A 89 -6.16 -6.94 18.57
C PRO A 89 -7.38 -6.41 19.34
N LEU A 90 -7.16 -5.49 20.29
CA LEU A 90 -8.24 -4.85 21.05
C LEU A 90 -9.08 -3.95 20.16
N LEU A 91 -8.43 -3.20 19.26
CA LEU A 91 -9.11 -2.34 18.30
C LEU A 91 -9.97 -3.17 17.34
N LEU A 92 -9.46 -4.27 16.80
CA LEU A 92 -10.21 -5.19 15.95
C LEU A 92 -11.42 -5.79 16.69
N TRP A 93 -11.24 -6.19 17.95
CA TRP A 93 -12.36 -6.66 18.77
C TRP A 93 -13.42 -5.57 18.93
N TYR A 94 -13.02 -4.33 19.24
CA TYR A 94 -13.92 -3.20 19.33
C TYR A 94 -14.67 -2.94 18.01
N MET A 95 -13.95 -2.93 16.88
CA MET A 95 -14.54 -2.72 15.56
C MET A 95 -15.60 -3.77 15.20
N LYS A 96 -15.40 -5.03 15.64
CA LYS A 96 -16.38 -6.12 15.44
C LYS A 96 -17.67 -5.95 16.23
N HIS A 97 -17.62 -5.30 17.39
CA HIS A 97 -18.73 -5.26 18.35
C HIS A 97 -19.36 -3.88 18.54
N CYS A 98 -18.76 -2.83 17.95
CA CYS A 98 -19.28 -1.46 18.08
C CYS A 98 -20.44 -1.20 17.10
N ASN A 99 -21.17 -0.12 17.34
CA ASN A 99 -22.07 0.44 16.34
C ASN A 99 -21.23 1.12 15.24
N TYR A 100 -21.14 0.49 14.07
CA TYR A 100 -20.28 0.92 12.98
C TYR A 100 -20.66 2.29 12.42
N GLU A 101 -21.94 2.63 12.35
CA GLU A 101 -22.39 3.95 11.90
C GLU A 101 -21.87 5.08 12.81
N LYS A 102 -21.72 4.82 14.13
CA LYS A 102 -21.07 5.76 15.05
C LYS A 102 -19.55 5.79 14.94
N LEU A 103 -18.96 4.75 14.35
CA LEU A 103 -17.52 4.67 14.12
C LEU A 103 -17.11 5.42 12.85
N LYS A 104 -17.89 5.39 11.77
CA LYS A 104 -17.60 6.02 10.47
C LYS A 104 -17.09 7.48 10.59
N PRO A 105 -17.73 8.40 11.32
CA PRO A 105 -17.22 9.76 11.46
C PRO A 105 -15.84 9.84 12.13
N LYS A 106 -15.53 8.90 13.03
CA LYS A 106 -14.21 8.83 13.67
C LYS A 106 -13.15 8.33 12.69
N LEU A 107 -13.50 7.38 11.80
CA LEU A 107 -12.62 6.91 10.74
C LEU A 107 -12.32 8.01 9.72
N ILE A 108 -13.33 8.77 9.28
CA ILE A 108 -13.15 9.96 8.44
C ILE A 108 -12.18 10.94 9.11
N LYS A 109 -12.44 11.29 10.37
CA LYS A 109 -11.57 12.18 11.13
C LYS A 109 -10.13 11.64 11.25
N ALA A 110 -9.95 10.34 11.41
CA ALA A 110 -8.64 9.70 11.46
C ALA A 110 -7.95 9.77 10.09
N GLY A 111 -8.64 9.44 9.00
CA GLY A 111 -8.12 9.56 7.63
C GLY A 111 -7.71 10.99 7.30
N MET A 112 -8.54 11.99 7.62
CA MET A 112 -8.24 13.40 7.38
C MET A 112 -6.98 13.90 8.10
N ARG A 113 -6.53 13.26 9.18
CA ARG A 113 -5.24 13.58 9.84
C ARG A 113 -4.03 13.24 9.00
N HIS A 114 -4.20 12.38 8.00
CA HIS A 114 -3.16 11.97 7.06
C HIS A 114 -3.19 12.79 5.76
N ILE A 115 -3.99 13.87 5.73
CA ILE A 115 -4.00 14.88 4.67
C ILE A 115 -3.61 16.19 5.34
N ARG A 116 -2.38 16.65 5.10
CA ARG A 116 -1.81 17.80 5.79
C ARG A 116 -1.15 18.73 4.78
N ASN A 117 -1.18 20.03 5.09
CA ASN A 117 -0.54 21.07 4.28
C ASN A 117 -1.05 21.14 2.83
N GLU A 118 -2.30 20.73 2.63
CA GLU A 118 -3.03 20.82 1.37
C GLU A 118 -3.91 22.09 1.39
N SER A 119 -4.34 22.54 0.22
CA SER A 119 -5.26 23.67 0.10
C SER A 119 -6.62 23.36 0.74
N ALA A 120 -7.39 24.39 1.06
CA ALA A 120 -8.74 24.21 1.61
C ALA A 120 -9.66 23.44 0.66
N GLU A 121 -9.49 23.60 -0.66
CA GLU A 121 -10.22 22.88 -1.69
C GLU A 121 -9.86 21.39 -1.72
N GLU A 122 -8.57 21.05 -1.68
CA GLU A 122 -8.09 19.67 -1.62
C GLU A 122 -8.55 18.95 -0.34
N ILE A 123 -8.55 19.65 0.80
CA ILE A 123 -9.06 19.11 2.06
C ILE A 123 -10.57 18.85 1.98
N ALA A 124 -11.34 19.77 1.38
CA ALA A 124 -12.77 19.60 1.18
C ALA A 124 -13.09 18.43 0.26
N TYR A 125 -12.38 18.32 -0.87
CA TYR A 125 -12.49 17.20 -1.80
C TYR A 125 -12.19 15.85 -1.13
N ALA A 126 -11.09 15.75 -0.38
CA ALA A 126 -10.73 14.53 0.32
C ALA A 126 -11.77 14.11 1.34
N ARG A 127 -12.35 15.07 2.07
CA ARG A 127 -13.43 14.80 3.02
C ARG A 127 -14.67 14.25 2.33
N ASP A 128 -15.13 14.90 1.26
CA ASP A 128 -16.28 14.45 0.48
C ASP A 128 -16.08 13.03 -0.09
N LEU A 129 -14.88 12.75 -0.58
CA LEU A 129 -14.50 11.42 -1.06
C LEU A 129 -14.56 10.36 0.06
N PHE A 130 -14.00 10.63 1.25
CA PHE A 130 -14.09 9.70 2.38
C PHE A 130 -15.53 9.50 2.85
N GLU A 131 -16.33 10.55 2.92
CA GLU A 131 -17.75 10.46 3.28
C GLU A 131 -18.51 9.62 2.25
N THR A 132 -18.24 9.80 0.96
CA THR A 132 -18.84 9.02 -0.12
C THR A 132 -18.44 7.55 -0.06
N ILE A 133 -17.14 7.24 0.11
CA ILE A 133 -16.65 5.87 0.21
C ILE A 133 -17.26 5.17 1.44
N LEU A 134 -17.23 5.81 2.61
CA LEU A 134 -17.68 5.19 3.85
C LEU A 134 -19.21 5.13 3.97
N LYS A 135 -19.97 5.85 3.14
CA LYS A 135 -21.43 5.80 3.15
C LYS A 135 -21.94 4.36 3.02
N ASP A 136 -21.43 3.65 2.01
CA ASP A 136 -21.86 2.28 1.68
C ASP A 136 -20.86 1.21 2.14
N TYR A 137 -19.81 1.62 2.88
CA TYR A 137 -18.77 0.70 3.35
C TYR A 137 -19.29 -0.15 4.51
N LYS A 138 -19.12 -1.45 4.42
CA LYS A 138 -19.62 -2.42 5.40
C LYS A 138 -18.58 -2.69 6.49
N GLN A 139 -19.06 -2.86 7.73
CA GLN A 139 -18.23 -3.18 8.90
C GLN A 139 -17.35 -4.41 8.68
N GLU A 140 -17.89 -5.46 8.06
CA GLU A 140 -17.15 -6.70 7.80
C GLU A 140 -15.95 -6.48 6.89
N LYS A 141 -16.09 -5.61 5.88
CA LYS A 141 -14.99 -5.26 4.97
C LYS A 141 -13.89 -4.49 5.71
N ASP A 142 -14.25 -3.52 6.55
CA ASP A 142 -13.30 -2.72 7.32
C ASP A 142 -12.56 -3.58 8.36
N VAL A 143 -13.28 -4.46 9.06
CA VAL A 143 -12.69 -5.44 9.98
C VAL A 143 -11.74 -6.38 9.25
N HIS A 144 -12.10 -6.84 8.06
CA HIS A 144 -11.25 -7.72 7.25
C HIS A 144 -9.94 -7.03 6.84
N ILE A 145 -10.01 -5.83 6.26
CA ILE A 145 -8.81 -5.05 5.86
C ILE A 145 -7.94 -4.74 7.08
N SER A 146 -8.55 -4.30 8.19
CA SER A 146 -7.81 -4.06 9.44
C SER A 146 -7.17 -5.33 10.01
N GLY A 147 -7.79 -6.49 9.79
CA GLY A 147 -7.22 -7.80 10.13
C GLY A 147 -6.00 -8.15 9.30
N LEU A 148 -6.05 -7.92 7.98
CA LEU A 148 -4.89 -8.11 7.09
C LEU A 148 -3.75 -7.14 7.46
N LEU A 149 -4.07 -5.88 7.79
CA LEU A 149 -3.08 -4.91 8.23
C LEU A 149 -2.39 -5.36 9.55
N ALA A 150 -3.16 -5.92 10.50
CA ALA A 150 -2.58 -6.49 11.72
C ALA A 150 -1.71 -7.73 11.44
N ASP A 151 -2.10 -8.55 10.46
CA ASP A 151 -1.35 -9.74 10.04
C ASP A 151 -0.02 -9.40 9.34
N LEU A 152 0.11 -8.21 8.70
CA LEU A 152 1.39 -7.75 8.12
C LEU A 152 2.54 -7.80 9.14
N MET A 153 2.25 -7.43 10.39
CA MET A 153 3.24 -7.41 11.46
C MET A 153 3.75 -8.81 11.87
N ASN A 154 3.06 -9.86 11.46
CA ASN A 154 3.41 -11.26 11.77
C ASN A 154 4.11 -11.95 10.58
N GLN A 155 4.33 -11.24 9.49
CA GLN A 155 5.00 -11.79 8.32
C GLN A 155 6.50 -11.98 8.57
N LYS A 156 7.10 -12.89 7.79
CA LYS A 156 8.56 -13.03 7.75
C LYS A 156 9.16 -11.73 7.18
N PRO A 157 10.18 -11.16 7.81
CA PRO A 157 10.86 -10.00 7.26
C PRO A 157 11.42 -10.28 5.88
N VAL A 158 11.31 -9.31 4.97
CA VAL A 158 11.99 -9.32 3.68
C VAL A 158 13.43 -8.83 3.85
N THR A 159 14.28 -9.18 2.91
CA THR A 159 15.69 -8.79 2.82
C THR A 159 15.99 -8.20 1.45
N GLU A 160 17.11 -7.50 1.30
CA GLU A 160 17.57 -6.96 0.02
C GLU A 160 17.68 -8.05 -1.05
N ALA A 161 18.08 -9.26 -0.67
CA ALA A 161 18.20 -10.40 -1.59
C ALA A 161 16.86 -10.79 -2.25
N ASP A 162 15.74 -10.57 -1.58
CA ASP A 162 14.41 -10.86 -2.12
C ASP A 162 14.06 -9.95 -3.33
N PHE A 163 14.71 -8.78 -3.44
CA PHE A 163 14.48 -7.81 -4.52
C PHE A 163 15.57 -7.81 -5.61
N ALA A 164 16.59 -8.66 -5.51
CA ALA A 164 17.71 -8.66 -6.45
C ALA A 164 17.29 -8.86 -7.91
N ALA A 165 16.26 -9.69 -8.18
CA ALA A 165 15.70 -9.89 -9.52
C ALA A 165 14.98 -8.66 -10.09
N LEU A 166 14.68 -7.67 -9.27
CA LEU A 166 14.01 -6.41 -9.63
C LEU A 166 14.98 -5.22 -9.71
N ALA A 167 16.29 -5.45 -9.75
CA ALA A 167 17.28 -4.39 -9.89
C ALA A 167 16.96 -3.48 -11.10
N GLY A 168 16.83 -2.16 -10.86
CA GLY A 168 16.44 -1.19 -11.89
C GLY A 168 14.96 -1.20 -12.27
N LYS A 169 14.14 -2.08 -11.68
CA LYS A 169 12.70 -2.21 -11.95
C LYS A 169 11.85 -1.84 -10.72
N ILE A 170 12.37 -1.05 -9.82
CA ILE A 170 11.67 -0.57 -8.62
C ILE A 170 11.57 0.95 -8.66
N LEU A 171 10.35 1.47 -8.46
CA LEU A 171 10.08 2.89 -8.23
C LEU A 171 9.54 3.08 -6.83
N LEU A 172 10.12 4.00 -6.08
CA LEU A 172 9.58 4.50 -4.83
C LEU A 172 8.99 5.90 -5.05
N ILE A 173 7.72 6.11 -4.71
CA ILE A 173 7.10 7.43 -4.69
C ILE A 173 6.90 7.81 -3.23
N LEU A 174 7.66 8.80 -2.77
CA LEU A 174 7.85 9.12 -1.36
C LEU A 174 7.33 10.55 -1.08
N PRO A 175 6.19 10.68 -0.37
CA PRO A 175 5.74 11.98 0.11
C PRO A 175 6.69 12.54 1.17
N ASP A 176 6.93 13.85 1.14
CA ASP A 176 7.84 14.54 2.05
C ASP A 176 7.32 14.65 3.49
N GLN A 177 6.01 14.46 3.71
CA GLN A 177 5.34 14.56 5.00
C GLN A 177 4.60 13.27 5.40
N ASP A 178 5.06 12.13 4.90
CA ASP A 178 4.50 10.83 5.23
C ASP A 178 4.86 10.43 6.68
N PHE A 179 3.99 9.61 7.30
CA PHE A 179 4.31 9.03 8.60
C PHE A 179 5.37 7.90 8.53
N PHE A 180 5.66 7.40 7.32
CA PHE A 180 6.80 6.53 7.04
C PHE A 180 8.12 7.29 6.82
N SER A 181 8.13 8.62 6.93
CA SER A 181 9.33 9.44 6.74
C SER A 181 10.45 9.15 7.74
N GLY A 182 11.63 9.69 7.49
CA GLY A 182 12.82 9.50 8.32
C GLY A 182 13.43 8.11 8.16
N THR A 183 13.81 7.48 9.28
CA THR A 183 14.51 6.20 9.27
C THR A 183 13.77 5.07 8.56
N MET A 184 12.44 5.05 8.62
CA MET A 184 11.65 4.02 7.91
C MET A 184 11.73 4.16 6.39
N GLN A 185 11.81 5.39 5.89
CA GLN A 185 12.00 5.66 4.47
C GLN A 185 13.43 5.31 4.02
N GLU A 186 14.43 5.66 4.84
CA GLU A 186 15.81 5.27 4.59
C GLU A 186 16.02 3.75 4.58
N ASP A 187 15.39 3.04 5.52
CA ASP A 187 15.41 1.58 5.58
C ASP A 187 14.74 0.98 4.34
N LEU A 188 13.61 1.53 3.86
CA LEU A 188 12.97 1.11 2.63
C LEU A 188 13.88 1.32 1.41
N ILE A 189 14.53 2.47 1.29
CA ILE A 189 15.46 2.76 0.16
C ILE A 189 16.62 1.77 0.15
N LYS A 190 17.21 1.46 1.31
CA LYS A 190 18.30 0.47 1.44
C LYS A 190 17.84 -0.94 1.10
N LEU A 191 16.61 -1.28 1.48
CA LEU A 191 16.01 -2.59 1.22
C LEU A 191 15.80 -2.85 -0.27
N MET A 192 15.44 -1.80 -1.04
CA MET A 192 15.12 -1.90 -2.47
C MET A 192 16.40 -1.78 -3.30
N HIS A 193 16.78 -2.82 -3.95
CA HIS A 193 18.01 -2.93 -4.72
C HIS A 193 18.14 -1.87 -5.82
N ASN A 194 18.74 -0.72 -5.53
CA ASN A 194 18.94 0.45 -6.41
C ASN A 194 17.62 0.98 -7.03
N PRO A 195 16.64 1.43 -6.21
CA PRO A 195 15.36 1.90 -6.71
C PRO A 195 15.49 3.27 -7.41
N GLN A 196 14.61 3.54 -8.39
CA GLN A 196 14.33 4.91 -8.78
C GLN A 196 13.48 5.56 -7.68
N ILE A 197 13.70 6.85 -7.41
CA ILE A 197 12.98 7.57 -6.37
C ILE A 197 12.32 8.81 -6.98
N SER A 198 11.04 9.00 -6.68
CA SER A 198 10.29 10.21 -6.98
C SER A 198 9.76 10.80 -5.68
N TYR A 199 10.23 11.98 -5.31
CA TYR A 199 9.67 12.72 -4.19
C TYR A 199 8.46 13.52 -4.64
N VAL A 200 7.39 13.50 -3.85
CA VAL A 200 6.18 14.27 -4.07
C VAL A 200 5.89 15.12 -2.84
N SER A 201 5.37 16.32 -3.05
CA SER A 201 4.95 17.16 -1.93
C SER A 201 3.61 16.66 -1.39
N GLY A 202 3.52 16.43 -0.09
CA GLY A 202 2.29 16.05 0.58
C GLY A 202 2.46 14.99 1.65
N SER A 203 1.34 14.56 2.19
CA SER A 203 1.25 13.61 3.29
C SER A 203 0.89 12.19 2.81
N HIS A 204 0.67 11.28 3.74
CA HIS A 204 0.42 9.85 3.45
C HIS A 204 -0.70 9.59 2.42
N LEU A 205 -1.77 10.37 2.45
CA LEU A 205 -2.90 10.23 1.55
C LEU A 205 -2.96 11.30 0.46
N SER A 206 -1.86 11.98 0.17
CA SER A 206 -1.80 13.00 -0.90
C SER A 206 -2.06 12.41 -2.30
N THR A 207 -1.92 11.09 -2.49
CA THR A 207 -2.39 10.40 -3.70
C THR A 207 -3.84 10.70 -4.06
N VAL A 208 -4.67 10.98 -3.07
CA VAL A 208 -6.11 11.30 -3.23
C VAL A 208 -6.30 12.66 -3.90
N VAL A 209 -5.47 13.64 -3.55
CA VAL A 209 -5.63 15.04 -3.97
C VAL A 209 -4.63 15.47 -5.04
N LYS A 210 -3.50 14.77 -5.18
CA LYS A 210 -2.42 15.05 -6.14
C LYS A 210 -2.19 13.91 -7.13
N ALA A 211 -3.25 13.23 -7.53
CA ALA A 211 -3.18 12.03 -8.38
C ALA A 211 -2.32 12.21 -9.64
N GLU A 212 -2.30 13.41 -10.24
CA GLU A 212 -1.53 13.69 -11.45
C GLU A 212 -0.02 13.60 -11.25
N ASP A 213 0.51 14.04 -10.10
CA ASP A 213 1.94 13.95 -9.81
C ASP A 213 2.39 12.50 -9.69
N TYR A 214 1.56 11.66 -9.03
CA TYR A 214 1.81 10.23 -8.92
C TYR A 214 1.71 9.53 -10.28
N ILE A 215 0.70 9.82 -11.08
CA ILE A 215 0.52 9.26 -12.42
C ILE A 215 1.72 9.65 -13.32
N ARG A 216 2.22 10.89 -13.21
CA ARG A 216 3.38 11.35 -13.97
C ARG A 216 4.63 10.55 -13.64
N ALA A 217 4.90 10.31 -12.33
CA ALA A 217 6.03 9.50 -11.88
C ALA A 217 5.93 8.04 -12.36
N ILE A 218 4.74 7.44 -12.23
CA ILE A 218 4.48 6.08 -12.70
C ILE A 218 4.71 5.96 -14.20
N ARG A 219 4.17 6.89 -15.00
CA ARG A 219 4.36 6.88 -16.47
C ARG A 219 5.82 7.00 -16.87
N ALA A 220 6.57 7.93 -16.23
CA ALA A 220 7.97 8.12 -16.53
C ALA A 220 8.74 6.82 -16.28
N PHE A 221 8.49 6.14 -15.16
CA PHE A 221 9.10 4.87 -14.83
C PHE A 221 8.73 3.75 -15.81
N LEU A 222 7.46 3.56 -16.12
CA LEU A 222 7.00 2.52 -17.04
C LEU A 222 7.60 2.70 -18.44
N ASN A 223 7.70 3.94 -18.92
CA ASN A 223 8.30 4.24 -20.23
C ASN A 223 9.81 4.00 -20.30
N GLN A 224 10.53 4.06 -19.19
CA GLN A 224 11.98 3.88 -19.13
C GLN A 224 12.38 2.43 -18.83
N SER A 225 11.70 1.79 -17.91
CA SER A 225 12.15 0.53 -17.31
C SER A 225 11.44 -0.71 -17.87
N MET A 226 10.40 -0.52 -18.71
CA MET A 226 9.54 -1.61 -19.21
C MET A 226 9.58 -1.71 -20.75
N LYS A 227 10.63 -1.16 -21.37
CA LYS A 227 10.89 -1.31 -22.81
C LYS A 227 11.61 -2.62 -23.12
#